data_f694e562c5df9409a65682f0a03109a2
#
_entry.id   f694e562c5df9409a65682f0a03109a2
#
_cell.length_a   1.000
_cell.length_b   1.000
_cell.length_c   1.000
_cell.angle_alpha   90.00
_cell.angle_beta   90.00
_cell.angle_gamma   90.00
#
_symmetry.space_group_name_H-M   'P 1'
#
loop_
_entity.id
_entity.type
_entity.pdbx_description
1 polymer ?
#
loop_
_entity_poly.entity_id
_entity_poly.type
_entity_poly.pdbx_seq_one_letter_code
_entity_poly.pdbx_strand_id
1 'polypeptide(L)'
;MSEVMVITSGKGGVGKTTTTANIGTGLALLGYSVVLIDTDIGLRNLDVVMGLENRIIYNLVDVVEGNCRMKQALIRDKRYPNLYLLPSAQTRDKSSVNPGQMKKLVDDLREEFDYILLDCPAGIEQGFQNAIAGADRAIVVTTPEVSAIRDADRIIGLLEAEEISKMDLIVNRIRMDMVRRGDMMSMEDVTDILGIPILGAIPDDEEIVISTNQGEPLVGMNSFAGQAYLNICKRILGQEVPLMGLEKSKGFFHMFSGLLKRA
;
A
#
# COMPACT_ATOMS: atom_id res chain seq x y z
N MET A 1 -3.51 -16.00 -12.62
CA MET A 1 -2.04 -15.81 -12.59
C MET A 1 -1.74 -14.87 -11.42
N SER A 2 -0.89 -15.27 -10.50
CA SER A 2 -0.55 -14.46 -9.30
C SER A 2 0.25 -13.22 -9.71
N GLU A 3 -0.04 -12.05 -9.13
CA GLU A 3 0.72 -10.80 -9.33
C GLU A 3 1.39 -10.38 -8.02
N VAL A 4 2.69 -10.09 -8.09
CA VAL A 4 3.50 -9.63 -6.96
C VAL A 4 3.74 -8.13 -7.11
N MET A 5 3.27 -7.35 -6.13
CA MET A 5 3.38 -5.90 -6.12
C MET A 5 4.23 -5.45 -4.94
N VAL A 6 5.28 -4.68 -5.19
CA VAL A 6 6.02 -3.98 -4.14
C VAL A 6 5.47 -2.57 -3.97
N ILE A 7 5.14 -2.19 -2.74
CA ILE A 7 4.73 -0.83 -2.38
C ILE A 7 5.96 -0.13 -1.79
N THR A 8 6.49 0.85 -2.50
CA THR A 8 7.77 1.50 -2.16
C THR A 8 7.68 3.02 -2.17
N SER A 9 8.69 3.67 -1.62
CA SER A 9 8.86 5.14 -1.66
C SER A 9 10.28 5.52 -1.32
N GLY A 10 10.73 6.68 -1.81
CA GLY A 10 12.05 7.23 -1.46
C GLY A 10 12.15 7.81 -0.05
N LYS A 11 11.01 8.17 0.58
CA LYS A 11 10.96 8.87 1.87
C LYS A 11 10.14 8.09 2.89
N GLY A 12 10.58 8.11 4.16
CA GLY A 12 9.81 7.59 5.28
C GLY A 12 8.56 8.44 5.56
N GLY A 13 7.50 7.82 6.08
CA GLY A 13 6.31 8.53 6.52
C GLY A 13 5.34 9.00 5.43
N VAL A 14 5.55 8.68 4.16
CA VAL A 14 4.63 9.03 3.06
C VAL A 14 3.37 8.16 2.99
N GLY A 15 3.28 7.10 3.82
CA GLY A 15 2.09 6.25 3.93
C GLY A 15 2.14 4.92 3.17
N LYS A 16 3.32 4.35 2.89
CA LYS A 16 3.48 3.02 2.27
C LYS A 16 2.68 1.94 2.99
N THR A 17 2.97 1.71 4.25
CA THR A 17 2.35 0.67 5.08
C THR A 17 0.83 0.80 5.14
N THR A 18 0.31 2.02 5.31
CA THR A 18 -1.12 2.30 5.26
C THR A 18 -1.70 1.99 3.88
N THR A 19 -0.97 2.33 2.82
CA THR A 19 -1.37 2.03 1.43
C THR A 19 -1.38 0.54 1.17
N THR A 20 -0.35 -0.19 1.62
CA THR A 20 -0.27 -1.66 1.52
C THR A 20 -1.46 -2.33 2.21
N ALA A 21 -1.76 -1.92 3.45
CA ALA A 21 -2.90 -2.45 4.22
C ALA A 21 -4.23 -2.20 3.52
N ASN A 22 -4.46 -0.98 3.01
CA ASN A 22 -5.70 -0.62 2.34
C ASN A 22 -5.86 -1.27 0.96
N ILE A 23 -4.81 -1.35 0.15
CA ILE A 23 -4.87 -2.05 -1.15
C ILE A 23 -5.12 -3.54 -0.93
N GLY A 24 -4.38 -4.19 -0.02
CA GLY A 24 -4.57 -5.61 0.24
C GLY A 24 -5.97 -5.93 0.77
N THR A 25 -6.48 -5.13 1.70
CA THR A 25 -7.85 -5.28 2.20
C THR A 25 -8.88 -5.03 1.10
N GLY A 26 -8.65 -4.03 0.23
CA GLY A 26 -9.55 -3.71 -0.87
C GLY A 26 -9.62 -4.81 -1.93
N LEU A 27 -8.49 -5.42 -2.28
CA LEU A 27 -8.45 -6.57 -3.18
C LEU A 27 -9.16 -7.79 -2.56
N ALA A 28 -8.97 -8.01 -1.26
CA ALA A 28 -9.66 -9.07 -0.53
C ALA A 28 -11.18 -8.83 -0.48
N LEU A 29 -11.64 -7.58 -0.27
CA LEU A 29 -13.05 -7.19 -0.38
C LEU A 29 -13.64 -7.47 -1.75
N LEU A 30 -12.84 -7.34 -2.81
CA LEU A 30 -13.24 -7.63 -4.19
C LEU A 30 -13.17 -9.14 -4.54
N GLY A 31 -12.86 -10.00 -3.55
CA GLY A 31 -12.97 -11.46 -3.66
C GLY A 31 -11.67 -12.19 -3.99
N TYR A 32 -10.53 -11.49 -4.07
CA TYR A 32 -9.24 -12.10 -4.38
C TYR A 32 -8.54 -12.64 -3.12
N SER A 33 -7.74 -13.71 -3.27
CA SER A 33 -6.86 -14.19 -2.20
C SER A 33 -5.60 -13.34 -2.15
N VAL A 34 -5.29 -12.76 -0.98
CA VAL A 34 -4.25 -11.76 -0.81
C VAL A 34 -3.35 -12.09 0.36
N VAL A 35 -2.05 -11.96 0.18
CA VAL A 35 -1.08 -11.94 1.28
C VAL A 35 -0.30 -10.63 1.29
N LEU A 36 -0.23 -10.03 2.46
CA LEU A 36 0.60 -8.88 2.77
C LEU A 36 1.88 -9.37 3.43
N ILE A 37 3.03 -8.88 3.01
CA ILE A 37 4.33 -9.22 3.58
C ILE A 37 5.00 -7.95 4.07
N ASP A 38 5.23 -7.87 5.38
CA ASP A 38 6.03 -6.80 5.96
C ASP A 38 7.52 -7.15 5.80
N THR A 39 8.23 -6.36 5.00
CA THR A 39 9.67 -6.55 4.75
C THR A 39 10.56 -5.60 5.55
N ASP A 40 9.98 -4.77 6.45
CA ASP A 40 10.74 -3.85 7.30
C ASP A 40 11.26 -4.56 8.57
N ILE A 41 12.31 -5.38 8.38
CA ILE A 41 12.95 -6.12 9.47
C ILE A 41 13.53 -5.14 10.48
N GLY A 42 13.13 -5.31 11.74
CA GLY A 42 13.54 -4.48 12.87
C GLY A 42 12.51 -3.43 13.31
N LEU A 43 11.57 -3.00 12.45
CA LEU A 43 10.56 -2.00 12.82
C LEU A 43 9.14 -2.58 12.90
N ARG A 44 8.75 -3.47 11.99
CA ARG A 44 7.46 -4.15 11.98
C ARG A 44 6.26 -3.24 12.30
N ASN A 45 5.57 -2.75 11.27
CA ASN A 45 4.48 -1.79 11.42
C ASN A 45 3.16 -2.25 10.77
N LEU A 46 3.22 -3.16 9.79
CA LEU A 46 2.05 -3.55 9.03
C LEU A 46 1.03 -4.32 9.89
N ASP A 47 1.48 -5.12 10.83
CA ASP A 47 0.65 -5.85 11.79
C ASP A 47 -0.17 -4.91 12.69
N VAL A 48 0.41 -3.77 13.10
CA VAL A 48 -0.29 -2.76 13.91
C VAL A 48 -1.39 -2.08 13.07
N VAL A 49 -1.08 -1.70 11.83
CA VAL A 49 -2.07 -1.10 10.91
C VAL A 49 -3.22 -2.07 10.61
N MET A 50 -2.96 -3.37 10.65
CA MET A 50 -3.95 -4.42 10.41
C MET A 50 -4.66 -4.90 11.70
N GLY A 51 -4.23 -4.47 12.89
CA GLY A 51 -4.76 -4.93 14.19
C GLY A 51 -4.50 -6.42 14.46
N LEU A 52 -3.35 -6.93 14.00
CA LEU A 52 -2.97 -8.34 14.07
C LEU A 52 -1.75 -8.59 14.97
N GLU A 53 -1.19 -7.57 15.62
CA GLU A 53 0.05 -7.61 16.41
C GLU A 53 0.03 -8.65 17.54
N ASN A 54 -1.14 -8.90 18.12
CA ASN A 54 -1.30 -9.87 19.23
C ASN A 54 -1.44 -11.33 18.77
N ARG A 55 -1.31 -11.61 17.47
CA ARG A 55 -1.50 -12.96 16.88
C ARG A 55 -0.23 -13.57 16.33
N ILE A 56 0.89 -12.87 16.44
CA ILE A 56 2.17 -13.25 15.85
C ILE A 56 2.86 -14.26 16.73
N ILE A 57 3.14 -15.44 16.17
CA ILE A 57 3.95 -16.50 16.79
C ILE A 57 5.27 -16.65 16.02
N TYR A 58 5.19 -16.68 14.71
CA TYR A 58 6.31 -16.76 13.78
C TYR A 58 6.28 -15.61 12.79
N ASN A 59 7.40 -15.32 12.17
CA ASN A 59 7.59 -14.20 11.27
C ASN A 59 8.35 -14.63 10.00
N LEU A 60 8.56 -13.69 9.09
CA LEU A 60 9.27 -13.87 7.82
C LEU A 60 10.65 -14.55 8.00
N VAL A 61 11.42 -14.12 9.00
CA VAL A 61 12.78 -14.64 9.23
C VAL A 61 12.72 -16.09 9.69
N ASP A 62 11.74 -16.45 10.55
CA ASP A 62 11.55 -17.84 10.99
C ASP A 62 11.25 -18.77 9.82
N VAL A 63 10.49 -18.30 8.82
CA VAL A 63 10.21 -19.07 7.60
C VAL A 63 11.49 -19.27 6.79
N VAL A 64 12.24 -18.19 6.58
CA VAL A 64 13.46 -18.20 5.76
C VAL A 64 14.57 -19.05 6.40
N GLU A 65 14.68 -19.03 7.72
CA GLU A 65 15.63 -19.87 8.49
C GLU A 65 15.16 -21.34 8.62
N GLY A 66 13.91 -21.67 8.22
CA GLY A 66 13.35 -23.02 8.32
C GLY A 66 12.90 -23.40 9.75
N ASN A 67 12.75 -22.42 10.65
CA ASN A 67 12.27 -22.60 12.02
C ASN A 67 10.77 -22.94 12.08
N CYS A 68 10.02 -22.59 11.03
CA CYS A 68 8.61 -22.94 10.88
C CYS A 68 8.25 -23.11 9.40
N ARG A 69 7.08 -23.71 9.15
CA ARG A 69 6.49 -23.77 7.81
C ARG A 69 5.76 -22.46 7.51
N MET A 70 5.69 -22.06 6.23
CA MET A 70 4.97 -20.85 5.77
C MET A 70 3.57 -20.72 6.41
N LYS A 71 2.77 -21.78 6.38
CA LYS A 71 1.40 -21.80 6.94
C LYS A 71 1.31 -21.53 8.44
N GLN A 72 2.41 -21.69 9.18
CA GLN A 72 2.44 -21.39 10.62
C GLN A 72 2.76 -19.91 10.90
N ALA A 73 3.44 -19.23 9.97
CA ALA A 73 3.76 -17.81 10.05
C ALA A 73 2.67 -16.90 9.45
N LEU A 74 1.86 -17.43 8.53
CA LEU A 74 0.75 -16.69 7.94
C LEU A 74 -0.38 -16.47 8.95
N ILE A 75 -0.73 -15.21 9.15
CA ILE A 75 -1.82 -14.78 10.03
C ILE A 75 -3.03 -14.42 9.17
N ARG A 76 -4.11 -15.17 9.29
CA ARG A 76 -5.37 -14.87 8.60
C ARG A 76 -6.09 -13.71 9.27
N ASP A 77 -6.54 -12.73 8.52
CA ASP A 77 -7.38 -11.64 9.03
C ASP A 77 -8.73 -12.16 9.54
N LYS A 78 -9.25 -11.54 10.61
CA LYS A 78 -10.53 -11.95 11.21
C LYS A 78 -11.73 -11.47 10.41
N ARG A 79 -11.60 -10.32 9.75
CA ARG A 79 -12.66 -9.63 9.00
C ARG A 79 -12.75 -10.17 7.56
N TYR A 80 -11.58 -10.49 6.98
CA TYR A 80 -11.44 -10.89 5.58
C TYR A 80 -10.78 -12.27 5.49
N PRO A 81 -11.56 -13.35 5.29
CA PRO A 81 -11.05 -14.72 5.36
C PRO A 81 -10.07 -15.10 4.23
N ASN A 82 -9.98 -14.29 3.20
CA ASN A 82 -9.07 -14.42 2.05
C ASN A 82 -7.87 -13.45 2.12
N LEU A 83 -7.69 -12.74 3.26
CA LEU A 83 -6.56 -11.84 3.52
C LEU A 83 -5.64 -12.44 4.58
N TYR A 84 -4.34 -12.44 4.29
CA TYR A 84 -3.31 -12.97 5.17
C TYR A 84 -2.19 -11.95 5.34
N LEU A 85 -1.50 -12.01 6.47
CA LEU A 85 -0.30 -11.25 6.79
C LEU A 85 0.85 -12.21 7.11
N LEU A 86 2.00 -11.99 6.48
CA LEU A 86 3.29 -12.51 6.91
C LEU A 86 4.06 -11.36 7.60
N PRO A 87 4.16 -11.36 8.93
CA PRO A 87 4.78 -10.26 9.64
C PRO A 87 6.30 -10.30 9.55
N SER A 88 6.94 -9.14 9.69
CA SER A 88 8.38 -9.00 9.83
C SER A 88 8.86 -9.38 11.23
N ALA A 89 10.17 -9.53 11.40
CA ALA A 89 10.82 -9.74 12.69
C ALA A 89 11.16 -8.41 13.37
N GLN A 90 10.87 -8.27 14.67
CA GLN A 90 11.19 -7.05 15.44
C GLN A 90 12.65 -6.98 15.93
N THR A 91 13.27 -8.13 16.22
CA THR A 91 14.55 -8.22 16.94
C THR A 91 15.66 -8.83 16.09
N ARG A 92 15.49 -8.90 14.79
CA ARG A 92 16.48 -9.44 13.85
C ARG A 92 17.17 -8.33 13.07
N ASP A 93 18.36 -8.63 12.59
CA ASP A 93 19.12 -7.75 11.70
C ASP A 93 18.53 -7.80 10.27
N LYS A 94 18.60 -6.69 9.54
CA LYS A 94 18.14 -6.60 8.15
C LYS A 94 18.86 -7.55 7.20
N SER A 95 20.07 -7.98 7.56
CA SER A 95 20.85 -8.97 6.82
C SER A 95 20.41 -10.42 7.03
N SER A 96 19.44 -10.67 7.93
CA SER A 96 18.90 -12.02 8.19
C SER A 96 18.20 -12.63 6.98
N VAL A 97 17.84 -11.80 6.00
CA VAL A 97 17.20 -12.22 4.74
C VAL A 97 17.92 -11.57 3.58
N ASN A 98 18.12 -12.33 2.50
CA ASN A 98 18.71 -11.85 1.26
C ASN A 98 17.71 -11.90 0.08
N PRO A 99 17.99 -11.21 -1.05
CA PRO A 99 17.08 -11.15 -2.20
C PRO A 99 16.69 -12.53 -2.76
N GLY A 100 17.63 -13.47 -2.82
CA GLY A 100 17.35 -14.83 -3.31
C GLY A 100 16.37 -15.61 -2.42
N GLN A 101 16.48 -15.44 -1.11
CA GLN A 101 15.54 -16.03 -0.15
C GLN A 101 14.14 -15.38 -0.24
N MET A 102 14.08 -14.07 -0.41
CA MET A 102 12.81 -13.35 -0.62
C MET A 102 12.14 -13.81 -1.92
N LYS A 103 12.90 -13.89 -3.02
CA LYS A 103 12.36 -14.38 -4.28
C LYS A 103 11.76 -15.77 -4.15
N LYS A 104 12.48 -16.71 -3.52
CA LYS A 104 11.98 -18.06 -3.29
C LYS A 104 10.70 -18.06 -2.45
N LEU A 105 10.67 -17.29 -1.37
CA LEU A 105 9.49 -17.16 -0.50
C LEU A 105 8.27 -16.64 -1.26
N VAL A 106 8.46 -15.63 -2.11
CA VAL A 106 7.41 -15.07 -2.95
C VAL A 106 6.94 -16.08 -3.99
N ASP A 107 7.87 -16.81 -4.65
CA ASP A 107 7.54 -17.83 -5.64
C ASP A 107 6.70 -18.98 -5.02
N ASP A 108 7.02 -19.39 -3.78
CA ASP A 108 6.22 -20.39 -3.04
C ASP A 108 4.80 -19.89 -2.75
N LEU A 109 4.61 -18.60 -2.48
CA LEU A 109 3.29 -17.99 -2.19
C LEU A 109 2.44 -17.79 -3.45
N ARG A 110 3.03 -17.69 -4.64
CA ARG A 110 2.31 -17.55 -5.93
C ARG A 110 1.34 -18.70 -6.21
N GLU A 111 1.57 -19.86 -5.63
CA GLU A 111 0.69 -21.03 -5.78
C GLU A 111 -0.63 -20.91 -4.99
N GLU A 112 -0.64 -20.10 -3.93
CA GLU A 112 -1.78 -20.00 -2.99
C GLU A 112 -2.53 -18.66 -3.06
N PHE A 113 -1.92 -17.60 -3.63
CA PHE A 113 -2.49 -16.24 -3.61
C PHE A 113 -2.60 -15.61 -5.00
N ASP A 114 -3.69 -14.87 -5.23
CA ASP A 114 -3.88 -14.08 -6.46
C ASP A 114 -2.98 -12.84 -6.44
N TYR A 115 -2.84 -12.21 -5.27
CA TYR A 115 -2.02 -11.01 -5.06
C TYR A 115 -1.10 -11.16 -3.86
N ILE A 116 0.17 -10.80 -4.06
CA ILE A 116 1.21 -10.75 -3.03
C ILE A 116 1.69 -9.29 -2.95
N LEU A 117 1.48 -8.63 -1.81
CA LEU A 117 1.89 -7.24 -1.62
C LEU A 117 3.06 -7.17 -0.63
N LEU A 118 4.16 -6.58 -1.07
CA LEU A 118 5.38 -6.40 -0.28
C LEU A 118 5.42 -4.96 0.24
N ASP A 119 5.29 -4.77 1.56
CA ASP A 119 5.49 -3.46 2.20
C ASP A 119 7.00 -3.21 2.34
N CYS A 120 7.53 -2.35 1.48
CA CYS A 120 8.95 -2.06 1.41
C CYS A 120 9.37 -1.10 2.55
N PRO A 121 10.51 -1.31 3.23
CA PRO A 121 11.05 -0.33 4.15
C PRO A 121 11.38 1.00 3.44
N ALA A 122 11.53 2.07 4.21
CA ALA A 122 11.97 3.34 3.65
C ALA A 122 13.45 3.28 3.25
N GLY A 123 13.80 3.98 2.16
CA GLY A 123 15.17 4.07 1.68
C GLY A 123 15.53 3.07 0.59
N ILE A 124 16.80 2.96 0.30
CA ILE A 124 17.36 2.24 -0.86
C ILE A 124 18.38 1.14 -0.46
N GLU A 125 18.42 0.82 0.83
CA GLU A 125 19.40 -0.11 1.39
C GLU A 125 18.97 -1.59 1.16
N GLN A 126 19.61 -2.52 1.87
CA GLN A 126 19.37 -3.97 1.79
C GLN A 126 17.89 -4.34 1.85
N GLY A 127 17.09 -3.68 2.69
CA GLY A 127 15.65 -3.93 2.81
C GLY A 127 14.88 -3.64 1.52
N PHE A 128 15.28 -2.60 0.77
CA PHE A 128 14.72 -2.30 -0.54
C PHE A 128 15.03 -3.41 -1.54
N GLN A 129 16.28 -3.86 -1.61
CA GLN A 129 16.71 -4.94 -2.51
C GLN A 129 15.96 -6.25 -2.22
N ASN A 130 15.74 -6.56 -0.94
CA ASN A 130 14.94 -7.72 -0.54
C ASN A 130 13.47 -7.58 -0.98
N ALA A 131 12.87 -6.40 -0.78
CA ALA A 131 11.46 -6.17 -1.09
C ALA A 131 11.15 -6.24 -2.59
N ILE A 132 12.06 -5.79 -3.45
CA ILE A 132 11.86 -5.80 -4.91
C ILE A 132 12.17 -7.16 -5.55
N ALA A 133 12.86 -8.05 -4.83
CA ALA A 133 13.26 -9.36 -5.35
C ALA A 133 12.04 -10.25 -5.61
N GLY A 134 11.70 -10.44 -6.86
CA GLY A 134 10.55 -11.23 -7.30
C GLY A 134 9.26 -10.45 -7.53
N ALA A 135 9.29 -9.11 -7.41
CA ALA A 135 8.16 -8.26 -7.75
C ALA A 135 7.94 -8.18 -9.28
N ASP A 136 6.67 -8.29 -9.69
CA ASP A 136 6.25 -8.11 -11.09
C ASP A 136 5.92 -6.64 -11.39
N ARG A 137 5.58 -5.88 -10.34
CA ARG A 137 5.10 -4.49 -10.44
C ARG A 137 5.52 -3.71 -9.21
N ALA A 138 5.82 -2.44 -9.38
CA ALA A 138 6.06 -1.51 -8.29
C ALA A 138 4.96 -0.43 -8.21
N ILE A 139 4.50 -0.14 -7.01
CA ILE A 139 3.64 1.00 -6.71
C ILE A 139 4.46 2.01 -5.91
N VAL A 140 4.81 3.13 -6.54
CA VAL A 140 5.57 4.20 -5.91
C VAL A 140 4.61 5.14 -5.18
N VAL A 141 4.75 5.25 -3.87
CA VAL A 141 3.94 6.15 -3.04
C VAL A 141 4.75 7.40 -2.72
N THR A 142 4.21 8.57 -3.04
CA THR A 142 4.81 9.86 -2.72
C THR A 142 3.78 10.85 -2.17
N THR A 143 4.26 11.97 -1.61
CA THR A 143 3.44 13.13 -1.28
C THR A 143 3.77 14.29 -2.24
N PRO A 144 2.86 15.25 -2.47
CA PRO A 144 3.10 16.36 -3.41
C PRO A 144 4.02 17.45 -2.80
N GLU A 145 5.12 17.01 -2.20
CA GLU A 145 6.19 17.82 -1.64
C GLU A 145 7.47 17.67 -2.47
N VAL A 146 8.17 18.75 -2.74
CA VAL A 146 9.39 18.75 -3.59
C VAL A 146 10.42 17.71 -3.16
N SER A 147 10.65 17.56 -1.83
CA SER A 147 11.61 16.58 -1.31
C SER A 147 11.15 15.15 -1.55
N ALA A 148 9.86 14.86 -1.35
CA ALA A 148 9.31 13.51 -1.54
C ALA A 148 9.32 13.10 -3.03
N ILE A 149 9.06 14.05 -3.92
CA ILE A 149 9.10 13.82 -5.37
C ILE A 149 10.53 13.53 -5.84
N ARG A 150 11.54 14.30 -5.37
CA ARG A 150 12.95 14.00 -5.67
C ARG A 150 13.37 12.62 -5.21
N ASP A 151 12.91 12.21 -4.02
CA ASP A 151 13.23 10.89 -3.50
C ASP A 151 12.47 9.78 -4.28
N ALA A 152 11.25 10.07 -4.75
CA ALA A 152 10.49 9.15 -5.60
C ALA A 152 11.15 8.96 -6.98
N ASP A 153 11.61 10.04 -7.61
CA ASP A 153 12.35 10.00 -8.88
C ASP A 153 13.59 9.08 -8.77
N ARG A 154 14.32 9.19 -7.67
CA ARG A 154 15.46 8.30 -7.40
C ARG A 154 15.06 6.83 -7.27
N ILE A 155 13.93 6.54 -6.62
CA ILE A 155 13.39 5.16 -6.51
C ILE A 155 13.01 4.63 -7.88
N ILE A 156 12.36 5.42 -8.72
CA ILE A 156 11.98 5.04 -10.08
C ILE A 156 13.22 4.63 -10.88
N GLY A 157 14.28 5.44 -10.88
CA GLY A 157 15.53 5.09 -11.55
C GLY A 157 16.20 3.80 -11.01
N LEU A 158 16.07 3.50 -9.71
CA LEU A 158 16.54 2.24 -9.14
C LEU A 158 15.68 1.04 -9.56
N LEU A 159 14.37 1.19 -9.63
CA LEU A 159 13.46 0.14 -10.09
C LEU A 159 13.69 -0.17 -11.57
N GLU A 160 13.96 0.83 -12.40
CA GLU A 160 14.35 0.67 -13.81
C GLU A 160 15.66 -0.11 -13.94
N ALA A 161 16.66 0.22 -13.11
CA ALA A 161 17.96 -0.49 -13.11
C ALA A 161 17.84 -1.96 -12.70
N GLU A 162 16.82 -2.30 -11.90
CA GLU A 162 16.46 -3.67 -11.49
C GLU A 162 15.44 -4.34 -12.43
N GLU A 163 15.23 -3.76 -13.62
CA GLU A 163 14.35 -4.27 -14.68
C GLU A 163 12.85 -4.37 -14.30
N ILE A 164 12.40 -3.66 -13.27
CA ILE A 164 10.96 -3.54 -12.93
C ILE A 164 10.34 -2.45 -13.83
N SER A 165 9.81 -2.86 -14.97
CA SER A 165 9.26 -1.94 -15.96
C SER A 165 7.80 -1.53 -15.72
N LYS A 166 7.05 -2.35 -14.96
CA LYS A 166 5.65 -2.04 -14.61
C LYS A 166 5.62 -1.24 -13.32
N MET A 167 5.50 0.07 -13.45
CA MET A 167 5.47 1.01 -12.33
C MET A 167 4.23 1.88 -12.39
N ASP A 168 3.66 2.17 -11.22
CA ASP A 168 2.53 3.08 -11.06
C ASP A 168 2.73 4.00 -9.87
N LEU A 169 2.09 5.17 -9.93
CA LEU A 169 2.21 6.23 -8.94
C LEU A 169 0.95 6.33 -8.08
N ILE A 170 1.12 6.45 -6.77
CA ILE A 170 0.09 6.92 -5.85
C ILE A 170 0.57 8.22 -5.21
N VAL A 171 -0.19 9.30 -5.41
CA VAL A 171 0.02 10.59 -4.75
C VAL A 171 -0.81 10.61 -3.47
N ASN A 172 -0.16 10.58 -2.31
CA ASN A 172 -0.80 10.54 -1.00
C ASN A 172 -0.83 11.92 -0.33
N ARG A 173 -1.75 12.14 0.59
CA ARG A 173 -1.92 13.38 1.38
C ARG A 173 -2.11 14.62 0.53
N ILE A 174 -2.87 14.50 -0.56
CA ILE A 174 -3.16 15.67 -1.40
C ILE A 174 -4.22 16.57 -0.73
N ARG A 175 -3.97 17.87 -0.77
CA ARG A 175 -4.86 18.90 -0.23
C ARG A 175 -5.30 19.83 -1.34
N MET A 176 -6.53 19.65 -1.82
CA MET A 176 -7.06 20.41 -2.96
C MET A 176 -7.18 21.91 -2.71
N ASP A 177 -7.37 22.32 -1.46
CA ASP A 177 -7.35 23.73 -1.08
C ASP A 177 -5.97 24.36 -1.29
N MET A 178 -4.89 23.63 -1.03
CA MET A 178 -3.51 24.09 -1.27
C MET A 178 -3.15 24.03 -2.77
N VAL A 179 -3.57 22.98 -3.47
CA VAL A 179 -3.36 22.86 -4.93
C VAL A 179 -3.98 24.06 -5.66
N ARG A 180 -5.23 24.44 -5.34
CA ARG A 180 -5.90 25.59 -5.97
C ARG A 180 -5.21 26.93 -5.71
N ARG A 181 -4.54 27.09 -4.58
CA ARG A 181 -3.77 28.30 -4.27
C ARG A 181 -2.37 28.32 -4.86
N GLY A 182 -1.91 27.19 -5.46
CA GLY A 182 -0.55 27.03 -5.92
C GLY A 182 0.49 26.77 -4.81
N ASP A 183 0.02 26.43 -3.60
CA ASP A 183 0.88 26.13 -2.44
C ASP A 183 1.31 24.64 -2.41
N MET A 184 0.72 23.80 -3.26
CA MET A 184 0.99 22.37 -3.37
C MET A 184 0.92 21.96 -4.86
N MET A 185 1.80 21.06 -5.27
CA MET A 185 1.78 20.52 -6.65
C MET A 185 0.48 19.77 -6.92
N SER A 186 -0.02 19.90 -8.14
CA SER A 186 -1.17 19.13 -8.63
C SER A 186 -0.75 17.68 -8.95
N MET A 187 -1.73 16.83 -9.21
CA MET A 187 -1.45 15.44 -9.68
C MET A 187 -0.76 15.45 -11.03
N GLU A 188 -1.17 16.36 -11.91
CA GLU A 188 -0.57 16.56 -13.23
C GLU A 188 0.90 16.95 -13.11
N ASP A 189 1.24 17.94 -12.27
CA ASP A 189 2.63 18.35 -12.03
C ASP A 189 3.50 17.17 -11.55
N VAL A 190 2.99 16.38 -10.59
CA VAL A 190 3.73 15.23 -10.06
C VAL A 190 3.91 14.15 -11.12
N THR A 191 2.89 13.86 -11.92
CA THR A 191 2.94 12.87 -12.99
C THR A 191 3.91 13.29 -14.09
N ASP A 192 3.89 14.55 -14.48
CA ASP A 192 4.78 15.11 -15.51
C ASP A 192 6.25 15.06 -15.07
N ILE A 193 6.52 15.28 -13.77
CA ILE A 193 7.88 15.22 -13.23
C ILE A 193 8.38 13.77 -13.15
N LEU A 194 7.55 12.83 -12.68
CA LEU A 194 7.98 11.46 -12.40
C LEU A 194 7.88 10.53 -13.62
N GLY A 195 7.12 10.88 -14.65
CA GLY A 195 7.04 10.16 -15.93
C GLY A 195 6.42 8.76 -15.86
N ILE A 196 5.79 8.37 -14.73
CA ILE A 196 5.10 7.08 -14.59
C ILE A 196 3.58 7.28 -14.43
N PRO A 197 2.75 6.30 -14.86
CA PRO A 197 1.30 6.43 -14.84
C PRO A 197 0.75 6.56 -13.42
N ILE A 198 -0.24 7.43 -13.25
CA ILE A 198 -0.93 7.60 -11.96
C ILE A 198 -1.98 6.51 -11.78
N LEU A 199 -1.85 5.76 -10.70
CA LEU A 199 -2.82 4.75 -10.27
C LEU A 199 -3.94 5.38 -9.43
N GLY A 200 -3.61 6.41 -8.66
CA GLY A 200 -4.59 7.14 -7.87
C GLY A 200 -3.98 8.20 -6.96
N ALA A 201 -4.88 8.95 -6.33
CA ALA A 201 -4.51 9.94 -5.33
C ALA A 201 -5.36 9.77 -4.08
N ILE A 202 -4.74 9.94 -2.92
CA ILE A 202 -5.37 9.81 -1.60
C ILE A 202 -5.40 11.20 -0.97
N PRO A 203 -6.56 11.68 -0.51
CA PRO A 203 -6.66 12.95 0.18
C PRO A 203 -5.96 12.91 1.54
N ASP A 204 -5.54 14.06 2.03
CA ASP A 204 -5.15 14.23 3.43
C ASP A 204 -6.43 14.19 4.28
N ASP A 205 -6.69 13.03 4.90
CA ASP A 205 -7.93 12.73 5.61
C ASP A 205 -7.62 12.19 7.00
N GLU A 206 -8.18 12.82 8.04
CA GLU A 206 -8.00 12.41 9.44
C GLU A 206 -8.54 10.99 9.73
N GLU A 207 -9.54 10.54 8.97
CA GLU A 207 -10.08 9.20 9.06
C GLU A 207 -9.01 8.12 8.84
N ILE A 208 -7.97 8.42 8.04
CA ILE A 208 -6.82 7.51 7.83
C ILE A 208 -6.07 7.29 9.15
N VAL A 209 -5.84 8.36 9.92
CA VAL A 209 -5.13 8.27 11.19
C VAL A 209 -5.98 7.53 12.23
N ILE A 210 -7.28 7.84 12.28
CA ILE A 210 -8.22 7.21 13.21
C ILE A 210 -8.28 5.71 12.94
N SER A 211 -8.52 5.30 11.69
CA SER A 211 -8.63 3.89 11.30
C SER A 211 -7.32 3.11 11.52
N THR A 212 -6.18 3.73 11.20
CA THR A 212 -4.86 3.14 11.43
C THR A 212 -4.62 2.88 12.93
N ASN A 213 -4.97 3.83 13.80
CA ASN A 213 -4.83 3.67 15.25
C ASN A 213 -5.78 2.61 15.83
N GLN A 214 -6.86 2.30 15.15
CA GLN A 214 -7.79 1.24 15.51
C GLN A 214 -7.38 -0.14 14.95
N GLY A 215 -6.33 -0.20 14.11
CA GLY A 215 -5.93 -1.42 13.42
C GLY A 215 -6.94 -1.87 12.37
N GLU A 216 -7.66 -0.94 11.77
CA GLU A 216 -8.70 -1.20 10.79
C GLU A 216 -8.44 -0.41 9.50
N PRO A 217 -8.02 -1.08 8.39
CA PRO A 217 -7.89 -0.41 7.11
C PRO A 217 -9.19 0.26 6.67
N LEU A 218 -9.07 1.48 6.15
CA LEU A 218 -10.18 2.37 5.86
C LEU A 218 -11.01 1.96 4.62
N VAL A 219 -10.41 1.17 3.73
CA VAL A 219 -11.06 0.72 2.49
C VAL A 219 -12.34 -0.07 2.81
N GLY A 220 -13.43 0.25 2.10
CA GLY A 220 -14.76 -0.33 2.39
C GLY A 220 -15.57 0.43 3.44
N MET A 221 -14.98 1.36 4.18
CA MET A 221 -15.72 2.30 5.01
C MET A 221 -16.30 3.45 4.16
N ASN A 222 -17.37 4.07 4.65
CA ASN A 222 -17.99 5.20 3.97
C ASN A 222 -17.21 6.50 4.22
N SER A 223 -15.98 6.56 3.69
CA SER A 223 -15.10 7.71 3.76
C SER A 223 -14.54 8.05 2.39
N PHE A 224 -14.09 9.28 2.22
CA PHE A 224 -13.55 9.74 0.94
C PHE A 224 -12.23 9.03 0.59
N ALA A 225 -11.35 8.89 1.57
CA ALA A 225 -10.09 8.16 1.41
C ALA A 225 -10.33 6.64 1.19
N GLY A 226 -11.31 6.04 1.87
CA GLY A 226 -11.70 4.64 1.66
C GLY A 226 -12.17 4.37 0.23
N GLN A 227 -12.98 5.29 -0.33
CA GLN A 227 -13.40 5.20 -1.72
C GLN A 227 -12.23 5.39 -2.70
N ALA A 228 -11.25 6.27 -2.38
CA ALA A 228 -10.06 6.44 -3.19
C ALA A 228 -9.23 5.14 -3.25
N TYR A 229 -9.01 4.47 -2.13
CA TYR A 229 -8.35 3.16 -2.09
C TYR A 229 -9.12 2.08 -2.86
N LEU A 230 -10.45 2.03 -2.73
CA LEU A 230 -11.27 1.07 -3.48
C LEU A 230 -11.15 1.29 -5.00
N ASN A 231 -11.12 2.56 -5.44
CA ASN A 231 -10.93 2.90 -6.85
C ASN A 231 -9.52 2.53 -7.35
N ILE A 232 -8.49 2.66 -6.51
CA ILE A 232 -7.14 2.17 -6.79
C ILE A 232 -7.17 0.65 -7.01
N CYS A 233 -7.80 -0.12 -6.11
CA CYS A 233 -7.94 -1.56 -6.26
C CYS A 233 -8.64 -1.95 -7.58
N LYS A 234 -9.71 -1.26 -7.94
CA LYS A 234 -10.40 -1.49 -9.22
C LYS A 234 -9.49 -1.23 -10.43
N ARG A 235 -8.64 -0.19 -10.39
CA ARG A 235 -7.67 0.08 -11.48
C ARG A 235 -6.56 -0.97 -11.53
N ILE A 236 -6.11 -1.49 -10.37
CA ILE A 236 -5.19 -2.64 -10.32
C ILE A 236 -5.79 -3.83 -11.08
N LEU A 237 -7.10 -4.04 -10.96
CA LEU A 237 -7.85 -5.09 -11.66
C LEU A 237 -8.16 -4.76 -13.13
N GLY A 238 -7.63 -3.66 -13.68
CA GLY A 238 -7.82 -3.25 -15.07
C GLY A 238 -9.17 -2.60 -15.36
N GLN A 239 -9.94 -2.22 -14.33
CA GLN A 239 -11.21 -1.52 -14.54
C GLN A 239 -10.96 -0.03 -14.82
N GLU A 240 -11.65 0.52 -15.79
CA GLU A 240 -11.64 1.96 -16.07
C GLU A 240 -12.49 2.69 -15.03
N VAL A 241 -11.80 3.28 -14.04
CA VAL A 241 -12.42 4.11 -13.02
C VAL A 241 -11.79 5.51 -13.10
N PRO A 242 -12.58 6.57 -13.32
CA PRO A 242 -12.06 7.94 -13.33
C PRO A 242 -11.32 8.28 -12.04
N LEU A 243 -10.28 9.11 -12.14
CA LEU A 243 -9.65 9.69 -10.94
C LEU A 243 -10.72 10.51 -10.21
N MET A 244 -10.85 10.29 -8.92
CA MET A 244 -11.79 11.05 -8.10
C MET A 244 -11.38 12.53 -8.13
N GLY A 245 -12.34 13.43 -8.41
CA GLY A 245 -12.18 14.82 -8.02
C GLY A 245 -12.04 14.84 -6.49
N LEU A 246 -10.87 15.17 -5.99
CA LEU A 246 -10.53 15.14 -4.55
C LEU A 246 -11.20 16.28 -3.76
N GLU A 247 -12.27 16.84 -4.30
CA GLU A 247 -13.07 17.87 -3.67
C GLU A 247 -14.16 17.21 -2.83
N LYS A 248 -14.16 17.47 -1.53
CA LYS A 248 -15.37 17.27 -0.71
C LYS A 248 -16.47 18.14 -1.34
N SER A 249 -17.35 17.53 -2.14
CA SER A 249 -18.53 18.21 -2.68
C SER A 249 -19.35 18.72 -1.49
N LYS A 250 -19.36 20.04 -1.30
CA LYS A 250 -20.23 20.71 -0.31
C LYS A 250 -21.73 20.53 -0.62
N GLY A 251 -22.10 19.70 -1.63
CA GLY A 251 -23.41 19.63 -2.23
C GLY A 251 -24.26 18.40 -1.97
N PHE A 252 -23.77 17.33 -1.33
CA PHE A 252 -24.59 16.11 -1.20
C PHE A 252 -25.54 16.11 0.01
N PHE A 253 -25.30 16.96 1.02
CA PHE A 253 -26.18 17.05 2.21
C PHE A 253 -27.38 17.97 2.05
N HIS A 254 -27.45 18.83 1.02
CA HIS A 254 -28.60 19.72 0.81
C HIS A 254 -29.73 19.13 -0.04
N MET A 255 -29.53 17.98 -0.70
CA MET A 255 -30.56 17.40 -1.57
C MET A 255 -31.57 16.50 -0.83
N PHE A 256 -31.28 16.07 0.39
CA PHE A 256 -32.18 15.23 1.21
C PHE A 256 -32.96 15.97 2.29
N SER A 257 -32.62 17.22 2.60
CA SER A 257 -33.38 18.01 3.59
C SER A 257 -34.60 18.71 3.01
N GLY A 258 -34.78 18.73 1.69
CA GLY A 258 -35.92 19.33 0.99
C GLY A 258 -37.14 18.43 0.84
N LEU A 259 -37.04 17.11 1.06
CA LEU A 259 -38.14 16.17 0.87
C LEU A 259 -38.89 15.80 2.16
N LEU A 260 -38.45 16.26 3.32
CA LEU A 260 -39.08 15.98 4.63
C LEU A 260 -39.85 17.16 5.21
N LYS A 261 -40.16 18.20 4.41
CA LYS A 261 -41.02 19.32 4.82
C LYS A 261 -42.26 19.51 3.92
N ARG A 262 -42.86 18.42 3.49
CA ARG A 262 -44.25 18.44 2.98
C ARG A 262 -44.88 17.07 3.24
N ALA A 263 -45.32 16.84 4.43
CA ALA A 263 -46.45 16.02 4.80
C ALA A 263 -46.96 16.47 6.17
#